data_0296f2221986d4facad975ad95e2937f
#
_entry.id   0296f2221986d4facad975ad95e2937f
#
_cell.length_a   1.000
_cell.length_b   1.000
_cell.length_c   1.000
_cell.angle_alpha   90.00
_cell.angle_beta   90.00
_cell.angle_gamma   90.00
#
_symmetry.space_group_name_H-M   'P 1'
#
loop_
_entity.id
_entity.type
_entity.pdbx_description
1 polymer ?
#
loop_
_entity_poly.entity_id
_entity_poly.type
_entity_poly.pdbx_seq_one_letter_code
_entity_poly.pdbx_strand_id
1 'polypeptide(L)'
;VAGVRAKVSGTSAFRGLLLVIITLALCGCAEAPTATERVATFSPFVEDEVRSSSQAAPTSNPTILSPATHQPDTPIPTPARTQMALDDGAIMLFIPKGDFLMGSLKGEGEKDEYPQHTVQLNAFWIDQTEVTNRMYRACVADGVCNEPRRSSSFTREEYYGNPQYLDYPVVYVNWFDAGRYCRWAGKRLPSEAEWEKAARGSEGFIYPWGNIEPGTLHANYDLLVGDTTETGSYPAGASPYGALDMAGNVMEWVLDWYGEYTTSPYKTYDPSGPENGAHRIARGGSYLFSPFLIRSAERYWVSPYYADDDLGFRCAFSAVDQ
;
A
#
# COMPACT_ATOMS: atom_id res chain seq x y z
N VAL A 1 24.47 -10.16 4.56
CA VAL A 1 24.90 -10.31 3.19
C VAL A 1 23.74 -10.87 2.40
N ALA A 2 23.22 -10.09 1.47
CA ALA A 2 22.31 -10.47 0.41
C ALA A 2 21.03 -11.22 0.82
N GLY A 3 19.98 -10.49 1.02
CA GLY A 3 18.66 -11.07 1.25
C GLY A 3 17.52 -10.37 0.55
N VAL A 4 17.80 -9.23 -0.04
CA VAL A 4 16.82 -8.51 -0.83
C VAL A 4 17.25 -8.59 -2.27
N ARG A 5 16.58 -9.39 -3.07
CA ARG A 5 16.50 -9.08 -4.49
C ARG A 5 15.51 -7.95 -4.57
N ALA A 6 16.00 -6.75 -4.26
CA ALA A 6 15.21 -5.57 -4.41
C ALA A 6 14.73 -5.54 -5.85
N LYS A 7 13.43 -5.49 -6.04
CA LYS A 7 12.81 -4.92 -7.24
C LYS A 7 13.22 -3.45 -7.41
N VAL A 8 14.02 -2.93 -6.52
CA VAL A 8 14.58 -1.59 -6.54
C VAL A 8 15.69 -1.54 -7.57
N SER A 9 15.33 -1.44 -8.83
CA SER A 9 16.25 -0.93 -9.83
C SER A 9 16.39 0.56 -9.57
N GLY A 10 17.39 0.97 -8.82
CA GLY A 10 17.91 2.29 -8.94
C GLY A 10 18.02 3.20 -7.74
N THR A 11 17.54 2.91 -6.56
CA THR A 11 17.67 3.85 -5.44
C THR A 11 18.42 3.34 -4.22
N SER A 12 18.60 2.05 -4.06
CA SER A 12 19.37 1.48 -2.95
C SER A 12 20.91 1.58 -3.12
N ALA A 13 21.41 2.14 -4.21
CA ALA A 13 22.84 2.27 -4.47
C ALA A 13 23.50 3.52 -3.87
N PHE A 14 22.78 4.36 -3.12
CA PHE A 14 23.32 5.62 -2.60
C PHE A 14 23.68 5.63 -1.11
N ARG A 15 23.62 4.51 -0.43
CA ARG A 15 24.10 4.39 0.97
C ARG A 15 25.51 3.84 1.10
N GLY A 16 26.40 4.15 0.21
CA GLY A 16 27.79 3.72 0.36
C GLY A 16 28.69 4.38 -0.62
N LEU A 17 29.29 5.44 -0.26
CA LEU A 17 30.62 5.91 -0.57
C LEU A 17 30.68 7.43 -0.82
N LEU A 18 30.86 8.17 0.25
CA LEU A 18 31.58 9.45 0.11
C LEU A 18 32.88 9.37 0.93
N LEU A 19 33.85 8.66 0.42
CA LEU A 19 35.25 8.86 0.81
C LEU A 19 35.91 9.61 -0.36
N VAL A 20 35.98 10.91 -0.20
CA VAL A 20 36.70 11.79 -1.14
C VAL A 20 38.18 11.56 -0.96
N ILE A 21 38.83 10.94 -1.95
CA ILE A 21 40.27 11.05 -2.11
C ILE A 21 40.51 12.14 -3.15
N ILE A 22 40.96 13.29 -2.67
CA ILE A 22 41.46 14.37 -3.51
C ILE A 22 42.86 13.98 -3.98
N THR A 23 43.00 13.65 -5.25
CA THR A 23 44.30 13.67 -5.93
C THR A 23 44.26 14.74 -7.01
N LEU A 24 45.02 15.80 -6.78
CA LEU A 24 45.32 16.80 -7.80
C LEU A 24 46.14 16.16 -8.92
N ALA A 25 45.68 16.34 -10.16
CA ALA A 25 46.55 16.31 -11.33
C ALA A 25 46.16 17.46 -12.26
N LEU A 26 47.11 18.31 -12.49
CA LEU A 26 47.08 19.47 -13.39
C LEU A 26 47.16 19.02 -14.87
N CYS A 27 46.60 19.88 -15.72
CA CYS A 27 47.00 20.16 -17.12
C CYS A 27 46.08 19.63 -18.23
N GLY A 28 45.59 20.59 -19.02
CA GLY A 28 45.09 20.32 -20.37
C GLY A 28 43.88 21.19 -20.77
N CYS A 29 44.12 22.40 -21.29
CA CYS A 29 43.10 23.21 -21.97
C CYS A 29 42.63 22.52 -23.25
N ALA A 30 41.31 22.39 -23.43
CA ALA A 30 40.67 22.24 -24.73
C ALA A 30 39.33 22.96 -24.71
N GLU A 31 39.10 23.81 -25.68
CA GLU A 31 37.95 24.68 -25.88
C GLU A 31 36.67 23.90 -26.08
N ALA A 32 35.56 24.38 -25.49
CA ALA A 32 34.21 23.87 -25.70
C ALA A 32 33.56 24.56 -26.94
N PRO A 33 32.79 23.84 -27.76
CA PRO A 33 31.97 24.43 -28.81
C PRO A 33 30.67 25.00 -28.21
N THR A 34 30.35 26.22 -28.64
CA THR A 34 29.17 27.02 -28.36
C THR A 34 27.91 26.31 -28.84
N ALA A 35 26.95 26.05 -27.96
CA ALA A 35 25.59 25.60 -28.30
C ALA A 35 24.74 26.80 -28.74
N THR A 36 24.23 26.73 -29.95
CA THR A 36 23.31 27.71 -30.56
C THR A 36 21.88 27.43 -30.00
N GLU A 37 21.35 28.38 -29.27
CA GLU A 37 19.95 28.42 -28.83
C GLU A 37 19.01 28.52 -30.04
N ARG A 38 18.10 27.56 -30.18
CA ARG A 38 16.95 27.70 -31.09
C ARG A 38 15.74 28.20 -30.30
N VAL A 39 15.42 29.44 -30.52
CA VAL A 39 14.17 30.07 -30.06
C VAL A 39 13.04 29.53 -30.89
N ALA A 40 12.05 28.86 -30.25
CA ALA A 40 10.81 28.47 -30.86
C ALA A 40 9.84 29.66 -30.83
N THR A 41 9.49 30.17 -32.00
CA THR A 41 8.47 31.21 -32.20
C THR A 41 7.09 30.56 -32.14
N PHE A 42 6.23 30.99 -31.20
CA PHE A 42 4.80 30.68 -31.17
C PHE A 42 4.07 31.59 -32.16
N SER A 43 3.27 30.99 -33.04
CA SER A 43 2.34 31.66 -33.95
C SER A 43 0.97 31.78 -33.26
N PRO A 44 0.26 32.89 -33.39
CA PRO A 44 -1.04 33.09 -32.73
C PRO A 44 -2.18 32.36 -33.43
N PHE A 45 -3.06 31.78 -32.64
CA PHE A 45 -4.32 31.19 -33.07
C PHE A 45 -5.28 32.24 -33.58
N VAL A 46 -5.90 31.95 -34.73
CA VAL A 46 -6.97 32.74 -35.34
C VAL A 46 -8.31 32.34 -34.73
N GLU A 47 -9.05 33.31 -34.22
CA GLU A 47 -10.45 33.18 -33.79
C GLU A 47 -11.36 33.05 -35.02
N ASP A 48 -12.13 31.96 -35.15
CA ASP A 48 -13.22 31.85 -36.12
C ASP A 48 -14.56 32.15 -35.43
N GLU A 49 -15.27 33.08 -36.05
CA GLU A 49 -16.58 33.60 -35.67
C GLU A 49 -17.68 32.50 -35.68
N VAL A 50 -18.43 32.40 -34.59
CA VAL A 50 -19.64 31.61 -34.48
C VAL A 50 -20.82 32.41 -35.06
N ARG A 51 -21.30 31.99 -36.22
CA ARG A 51 -22.50 32.52 -36.86
C ARG A 51 -23.76 31.95 -36.18
N SER A 52 -24.53 32.83 -35.53
CA SER A 52 -25.87 32.58 -35.00
C SER A 52 -26.87 32.31 -36.12
N SER A 53 -27.56 31.18 -36.09
CA SER A 53 -28.82 30.98 -36.81
C SER A 53 -29.91 30.56 -35.86
N SER A 54 -30.86 31.50 -35.65
CA SER A 54 -32.10 31.27 -34.91
C SER A 54 -33.06 30.41 -35.76
N GLN A 55 -33.47 29.24 -35.26
CA GLN A 55 -34.70 28.58 -35.70
C GLN A 55 -35.61 28.31 -34.50
N ALA A 56 -36.88 28.72 -34.66
CA ALA A 56 -37.92 28.59 -33.68
C ALA A 56 -38.31 27.15 -33.41
N ALA A 57 -38.50 26.83 -32.15
CA ALA A 57 -39.00 25.51 -31.71
C ALA A 57 -40.52 25.42 -31.81
N PRO A 58 -41.11 24.27 -32.16
CA PRO A 58 -42.53 24.03 -32.04
C PRO A 58 -42.92 23.71 -30.59
N THR A 59 -43.98 24.36 -30.15
CA THR A 59 -44.66 24.12 -28.86
C THR A 59 -45.25 22.72 -28.79
N SER A 60 -44.77 21.87 -27.91
CA SER A 60 -45.42 20.61 -27.52
C SER A 60 -46.01 20.72 -26.12
N ASN A 61 -47.26 20.30 -25.97
CA ASN A 61 -48.04 20.21 -24.75
C ASN A 61 -47.34 19.37 -23.66
N PRO A 62 -47.49 19.70 -22.38
CA PRO A 62 -46.98 18.86 -21.30
C PRO A 62 -47.80 17.59 -21.12
N THR A 63 -47.19 16.46 -21.39
CA THR A 63 -47.72 15.14 -21.02
C THR A 63 -47.55 14.98 -19.54
N ILE A 64 -48.67 14.78 -18.82
CA ILE A 64 -48.67 14.45 -17.37
C ILE A 64 -48.04 13.06 -17.21
N LEU A 65 -46.82 13.02 -16.65
CA LEU A 65 -46.17 11.79 -16.23
C LEU A 65 -46.86 11.25 -14.98
N SER A 66 -47.34 10.01 -15.04
CA SER A 66 -47.79 9.22 -13.90
C SER A 66 -46.71 9.16 -12.80
N PRO A 67 -47.11 9.10 -11.51
CA PRO A 67 -46.14 9.02 -10.42
C PRO A 67 -45.30 7.75 -10.55
N ALA A 68 -43.99 7.94 -10.50
CA ALA A 68 -43.00 6.87 -10.49
C ALA A 68 -43.30 5.89 -9.34
N THR A 69 -43.50 4.64 -9.67
CA THR A 69 -43.53 3.54 -8.73
C THR A 69 -42.28 3.57 -7.88
N HIS A 70 -42.44 3.69 -6.55
CA HIS A 70 -41.33 3.54 -5.60
C HIS A 70 -40.65 2.21 -5.84
N GLN A 71 -39.43 2.26 -6.37
CA GLN A 71 -38.51 1.13 -6.35
C GLN A 71 -38.16 0.87 -4.88
N PRO A 72 -38.21 -0.37 -4.38
CA PRO A 72 -37.85 -0.64 -2.99
C PRO A 72 -36.42 -0.17 -2.76
N ASP A 73 -36.22 0.60 -1.69
CA ASP A 73 -34.94 1.10 -1.25
C ASP A 73 -33.95 -0.06 -1.21
N THR A 74 -32.91 0.02 -2.03
CA THR A 74 -31.75 -0.86 -1.90
C THR A 74 -31.23 -0.66 -0.47
N PRO A 75 -31.04 -1.71 0.34
CA PRO A 75 -30.56 -1.54 1.69
C PRO A 75 -29.23 -0.77 1.63
N ILE A 76 -29.17 0.37 2.30
CA ILE A 76 -27.93 1.11 2.50
C ILE A 76 -26.97 0.10 3.18
N PRO A 77 -25.78 -0.17 2.61
CA PRO A 77 -24.87 -1.11 3.23
C PRO A 77 -24.61 -0.64 4.66
N THR A 78 -24.90 -1.50 5.62
CA THR A 78 -24.58 -1.26 7.03
C THR A 78 -23.08 -0.94 7.09
N PRO A 79 -22.65 0.17 7.71
CA PRO A 79 -21.23 0.50 7.80
C PRO A 79 -20.47 -0.68 8.40
N ALA A 80 -19.30 -0.99 7.82
CA ALA A 80 -18.47 -2.08 8.27
C ALA A 80 -18.32 -2.02 9.80
N ARG A 81 -18.66 -3.11 10.49
CA ARG A 81 -18.59 -3.17 11.94
C ARG A 81 -17.13 -3.04 12.35
N THR A 82 -16.78 -1.96 13.05
CA THR A 82 -15.45 -1.79 13.63
C THR A 82 -15.46 -2.36 15.05
N GLN A 83 -14.36 -2.99 15.45
CA GLN A 83 -14.20 -3.57 16.78
C GLN A 83 -12.81 -3.24 17.32
N MET A 84 -12.74 -2.91 18.61
CA MET A 84 -11.45 -2.78 19.30
C MET A 84 -10.91 -4.19 19.62
N ALA A 85 -9.62 -4.40 19.38
CA ALA A 85 -8.96 -5.60 19.87
C ALA A 85 -8.75 -5.53 21.39
N LEU A 86 -8.80 -6.69 22.06
CA LEU A 86 -8.79 -6.74 23.53
C LEU A 86 -7.42 -6.44 24.14
N ASP A 87 -6.35 -6.94 23.53
CA ASP A 87 -5.02 -6.93 24.14
C ASP A 87 -4.17 -5.72 23.74
N ASP A 88 -4.25 -5.24 22.50
CA ASP A 88 -3.44 -4.12 22.02
C ASP A 88 -4.22 -2.83 21.75
N GLY A 89 -5.56 -2.88 21.80
CA GLY A 89 -6.40 -1.71 21.57
C GLY A 89 -6.54 -1.28 20.11
N ALA A 90 -6.02 -2.06 19.15
CA ALA A 90 -6.14 -1.74 17.73
C ALA A 90 -7.60 -1.70 17.27
N ILE A 91 -7.93 -0.78 16.37
CA ILE A 91 -9.20 -0.78 15.66
C ILE A 91 -9.12 -1.84 14.56
N MET A 92 -10.09 -2.75 14.54
CA MET A 92 -10.17 -3.78 13.53
C MET A 92 -11.38 -3.60 12.63
N LEU A 93 -11.20 -3.89 11.35
CA LEU A 93 -12.20 -3.79 10.29
C LEU A 93 -12.68 -5.18 9.87
N PHE A 94 -13.98 -5.34 9.75
CA PHE A 94 -14.58 -6.58 9.25
C PHE A 94 -14.53 -6.61 7.71
N ILE A 95 -13.88 -7.64 7.18
CA ILE A 95 -13.84 -7.93 5.74
C ILE A 95 -14.80 -9.09 5.46
N PRO A 96 -15.89 -8.88 4.70
CA PRO A 96 -16.87 -9.90 4.47
C PRO A 96 -16.36 -11.05 3.60
N LYS A 97 -16.90 -12.24 3.84
CA LYS A 97 -16.71 -13.39 2.96
C LYS A 97 -17.08 -13.05 1.53
N GLY A 98 -16.32 -13.56 0.57
CA GLY A 98 -16.63 -13.40 -0.85
C GLY A 98 -15.41 -13.40 -1.74
N ASP A 99 -15.69 -13.25 -3.01
CA ASP A 99 -14.71 -13.25 -4.08
C ASP A 99 -14.03 -11.90 -4.24
N PHE A 100 -12.80 -11.93 -4.73
CA PHE A 100 -12.11 -10.76 -5.25
C PHE A 100 -11.11 -11.15 -6.35
N LEU A 101 -10.66 -10.18 -7.11
CA LEU A 101 -9.63 -10.37 -8.14
C LEU A 101 -8.25 -10.09 -7.52
N MET A 102 -7.43 -11.14 -7.40
CA MET A 102 -6.06 -11.07 -6.89
C MET A 102 -5.06 -10.99 -8.04
N GLY A 103 -4.03 -10.18 -7.87
CA GLY A 103 -2.98 -9.99 -8.87
C GLY A 103 -3.35 -8.99 -9.97
N SER A 104 -2.57 -8.95 -11.04
CA SER A 104 -2.69 -7.97 -12.13
C SER A 104 -2.91 -8.64 -13.48
N LEU A 105 -3.56 -7.92 -14.40
CA LEU A 105 -3.63 -8.30 -15.81
C LEU A 105 -2.26 -8.13 -16.47
N LYS A 106 -1.96 -8.97 -17.43
CA LYS A 106 -0.69 -8.93 -18.14
C LYS A 106 -0.45 -7.55 -18.75
N GLY A 107 0.64 -6.91 -18.35
CA GLY A 107 1.03 -5.59 -18.78
C GLY A 107 0.62 -4.45 -17.84
N GLU A 108 -0.13 -4.73 -16.77
CA GLU A 108 -0.56 -3.72 -15.79
C GLU A 108 0.29 -3.71 -14.51
N GLY A 109 1.06 -4.77 -14.27
CA GLY A 109 1.92 -4.93 -13.11
C GLY A 109 3.19 -5.68 -13.43
N GLU A 110 3.90 -6.13 -12.39
CA GLU A 110 5.10 -6.93 -12.53
C GLU A 110 4.78 -8.41 -12.78
N LYS A 111 5.81 -9.17 -13.16
CA LYS A 111 5.68 -10.55 -13.65
C LYS A 111 5.10 -11.52 -12.63
N ASP A 112 5.40 -11.33 -11.37
CA ASP A 112 4.97 -12.17 -10.26
C ASP A 112 3.59 -11.79 -9.70
N GLU A 113 2.97 -10.72 -10.23
CA GLU A 113 1.57 -10.40 -10.00
C GLU A 113 0.62 -11.16 -10.94
N TYR A 114 1.17 -11.88 -11.94
CA TYR A 114 0.39 -12.60 -12.93
C TYR A 114 0.23 -14.09 -12.60
N PRO A 115 -0.88 -14.70 -13.07
CA PRO A 115 -2.06 -14.07 -13.68
C PRO A 115 -2.99 -13.45 -12.64
N GLN A 116 -3.77 -12.44 -13.03
CA GLN A 116 -4.93 -12.07 -12.24
C GLN A 116 -5.91 -13.24 -12.18
N HIS A 117 -6.40 -13.56 -10.98
CA HIS A 117 -7.26 -14.72 -10.76
C HIS A 117 -8.27 -14.45 -9.65
N THR A 118 -9.37 -15.22 -9.66
CA THR A 118 -10.39 -15.10 -8.63
C THR A 118 -10.02 -15.89 -7.40
N VAL A 119 -10.03 -15.23 -6.24
CA VAL A 119 -9.86 -15.83 -4.92
C VAL A 119 -11.13 -15.63 -4.11
N GLN A 120 -11.56 -16.67 -3.41
CA GLN A 120 -12.61 -16.59 -2.40
C GLN A 120 -12.00 -16.67 -1.01
N LEU A 121 -12.35 -15.71 -0.15
CA LEU A 121 -11.94 -15.71 1.25
C LEU A 121 -13.16 -15.85 2.15
N ASN A 122 -13.01 -16.56 3.27
CA ASN A 122 -13.91 -16.46 4.40
C ASN A 122 -13.85 -15.05 4.99
N ALA A 123 -14.83 -14.70 5.83
CA ALA A 123 -14.80 -13.43 6.54
C ALA A 123 -13.64 -13.39 7.54
N PHE A 124 -13.02 -12.22 7.68
CA PHE A 124 -11.93 -12.00 8.62
C PHE A 124 -11.94 -10.56 9.15
N TRP A 125 -11.17 -10.33 10.17
CA TRP A 125 -10.88 -9.01 10.72
C TRP A 125 -9.44 -8.65 10.42
N ILE A 126 -9.17 -7.38 10.13
CA ILE A 126 -7.82 -6.85 9.91
C ILE A 126 -7.65 -5.52 10.64
N ASP A 127 -6.47 -5.23 11.14
CA ASP A 127 -6.17 -3.94 11.75
C ASP A 127 -6.37 -2.81 10.72
N GLN A 128 -6.98 -1.71 11.16
CA GLN A 128 -7.24 -0.55 10.31
C GLN A 128 -5.96 0.10 9.79
N THR A 129 -4.92 0.13 10.62
CA THR A 129 -3.60 0.70 10.32
C THR A 129 -2.50 -0.32 10.63
N GLU A 130 -1.25 0.04 10.34
CA GLU A 130 -0.09 -0.71 10.81
C GLU A 130 -0.02 -0.71 12.33
N VAL A 131 0.67 -1.71 12.89
CA VAL A 131 0.99 -1.77 14.32
C VAL A 131 1.93 -0.63 14.68
N THR A 132 1.55 0.17 15.69
CA THR A 132 2.31 1.34 16.12
C THR A 132 3.42 1.01 17.10
N ASN A 133 4.37 1.94 17.28
CA ASN A 133 5.39 1.85 18.33
C ASN A 133 4.77 1.70 19.71
N ARG A 134 3.65 2.39 20.01
CA ARG A 134 2.90 2.28 21.26
C ARG A 134 2.42 0.86 21.51
N MET A 135 1.75 0.28 20.52
CA MET A 135 1.20 -1.08 20.59
C MET A 135 2.31 -2.11 20.76
N TYR A 136 3.37 -2.00 19.96
CA TYR A 136 4.48 -2.94 20.01
C TYR A 136 5.24 -2.88 21.34
N ARG A 137 5.39 -1.69 21.92
CA ARG A 137 6.00 -1.51 23.25
C ARG A 137 5.23 -2.20 24.37
N ALA A 138 3.90 -2.31 24.27
CA ALA A 138 3.12 -3.07 25.26
C ALA A 138 3.54 -4.54 25.26
N CYS A 139 3.68 -5.16 24.08
CA CYS A 139 4.17 -6.54 23.97
C CYS A 139 5.60 -6.71 24.51
N VAL A 140 6.47 -5.72 24.30
CA VAL A 140 7.85 -5.73 24.83
C VAL A 140 7.82 -5.61 26.36
N ALA A 141 6.97 -4.75 26.90
CA ALA A 141 6.81 -4.57 28.37
C ALA A 141 6.29 -5.84 29.05
N ASP A 142 5.44 -6.61 28.37
CA ASP A 142 4.98 -7.93 28.84
C ASP A 142 6.04 -9.04 28.73
N GLY A 143 7.23 -8.72 28.20
CA GLY A 143 8.34 -9.66 28.04
C GLY A 143 8.12 -10.72 26.93
N VAL A 144 7.13 -10.54 26.07
CA VAL A 144 6.81 -11.47 24.97
C VAL A 144 7.56 -11.08 23.69
N CYS A 145 7.56 -9.80 23.33
CA CYS A 145 8.26 -9.30 22.14
C CYS A 145 9.67 -8.83 22.48
N ASN A 146 10.58 -8.93 21.53
CA ASN A 146 11.89 -8.25 21.62
C ASN A 146 11.73 -6.80 21.14
N GLU A 147 12.59 -5.91 21.62
CA GLU A 147 12.69 -4.58 21.02
C GLU A 147 13.06 -4.66 19.53
N PRO A 148 12.63 -3.68 18.71
CA PRO A 148 13.09 -3.56 17.35
C PRO A 148 14.62 -3.54 17.26
N ARG A 149 15.18 -4.01 16.15
CA ARG A 149 16.65 -4.12 15.98
C ARG A 149 17.38 -2.78 16.06
N ARG A 150 16.68 -1.68 15.80
CA ARG A 150 17.17 -0.31 15.95
C ARG A 150 16.07 0.56 16.54
N SER A 151 16.46 1.58 17.27
CA SER A 151 15.55 2.59 17.81
C SER A 151 15.36 3.79 16.88
N SER A 152 16.07 3.83 15.73
CA SER A 152 15.98 4.89 14.72
C SER A 152 14.93 4.59 13.66
N SER A 153 14.51 5.60 12.89
CA SER A 153 13.90 5.46 11.56
C SER A 153 14.91 5.91 10.50
N PHE A 154 14.45 6.25 9.30
CA PHE A 154 15.31 6.70 8.21
C PHE A 154 16.08 7.98 8.55
N THR A 155 15.39 8.99 9.09
CA THR A 155 15.98 10.30 9.40
C THR A 155 16.00 10.62 10.89
N ARG A 156 15.33 9.84 11.76
CA ARG A 156 15.20 10.10 13.19
C ARG A 156 16.05 9.13 13.97
N GLU A 157 17.06 9.64 14.70
CA GLU A 157 17.96 8.80 15.50
C GLU A 157 17.25 8.15 16.70
N GLU A 158 16.30 8.88 17.32
CA GLU A 158 15.43 8.39 18.38
C GLU A 158 13.99 8.33 17.88
N TYR A 159 13.53 7.15 17.53
CA TYR A 159 12.21 6.93 16.96
C TYR A 159 11.35 6.00 17.86
N TYR A 160 11.76 4.74 18.05
CA TYR A 160 10.95 3.74 18.75
C TYR A 160 10.64 4.12 20.21
N GLY A 161 11.59 4.65 20.95
CA GLY A 161 11.45 5.03 22.36
C GLY A 161 10.86 6.42 22.59
N ASN A 162 10.77 7.27 21.55
CA ASN A 162 10.41 8.66 21.66
C ASN A 162 8.88 8.84 21.76
N PRO A 163 8.36 9.55 22.80
CA PRO A 163 6.92 9.80 22.94
C PRO A 163 6.25 10.48 21.74
N GLN A 164 7.00 11.24 20.94
CA GLN A 164 6.51 11.92 19.76
C GLN A 164 6.10 10.94 18.65
N TYR A 165 6.70 9.74 18.59
CA TYR A 165 6.48 8.77 17.52
C TYR A 165 5.75 7.51 17.99
N LEU A 166 5.01 7.59 19.10
CA LEU A 166 4.30 6.44 19.64
C LEU A 166 3.21 5.91 18.70
N ASP A 167 2.57 6.78 17.94
CA ASP A 167 1.48 6.45 17.03
C ASP A 167 1.94 6.30 15.56
N TYR A 168 3.26 6.22 15.36
CA TYR A 168 3.90 5.89 14.09
C TYR A 168 4.11 4.39 13.97
N PRO A 169 4.24 3.82 12.74
CA PRO A 169 4.40 2.38 12.56
C PRO A 169 5.68 1.87 13.21
N VAL A 170 5.65 0.71 13.84
CA VAL A 170 6.87 0.04 14.28
C VAL A 170 7.65 -0.46 13.07
N VAL A 171 8.95 -0.18 13.05
CA VAL A 171 9.89 -0.59 12.00
C VAL A 171 11.06 -1.37 12.59
N TYR A 172 11.98 -1.89 11.76
CA TYR A 172 13.08 -2.74 12.17
C TYR A 172 12.65 -4.03 12.91
N VAL A 173 11.48 -4.55 12.57
CA VAL A 173 10.96 -5.84 13.03
C VAL A 173 10.99 -6.85 11.89
N ASN A 174 11.45 -8.08 12.16
CA ASN A 174 11.45 -9.14 11.17
C ASN A 174 10.11 -9.92 11.19
N TRP A 175 9.93 -10.83 10.24
CA TRP A 175 8.71 -11.62 10.12
C TRP A 175 8.35 -12.41 11.40
N PHE A 176 9.34 -12.95 12.10
CA PHE A 176 9.11 -13.72 13.34
C PHE A 176 8.68 -12.81 14.49
N ASP A 177 9.25 -11.61 14.58
CA ASP A 177 8.90 -10.61 15.58
C ASP A 177 7.48 -10.09 15.33
N ALA A 178 7.13 -9.78 14.08
CA ALA A 178 5.77 -9.41 13.67
C ALA A 178 4.74 -10.49 13.99
N GLY A 179 5.02 -11.74 13.62
CA GLY A 179 4.16 -12.88 13.95
C GLY A 179 4.04 -13.16 15.46
N ARG A 180 5.08 -12.86 16.24
CA ARG A 180 5.06 -12.98 17.71
C ARG A 180 4.14 -11.94 18.32
N TYR A 181 4.25 -10.68 17.87
CA TYR A 181 3.35 -9.61 18.30
C TYR A 181 1.89 -9.97 18.00
N CYS A 182 1.56 -10.33 16.76
CA CYS A 182 0.19 -10.67 16.42
C CYS A 182 -0.38 -11.81 17.31
N ARG A 183 0.42 -12.84 17.61
CA ARG A 183 -0.01 -13.91 18.54
C ARG A 183 -0.21 -13.43 19.97
N TRP A 184 0.65 -12.53 20.48
CA TRP A 184 0.47 -11.92 21.79
C TRP A 184 -0.86 -11.15 21.85
N ALA A 185 -1.21 -10.43 20.79
CA ALA A 185 -2.46 -9.68 20.66
C ALA A 185 -3.70 -10.57 20.33
N GLY A 186 -3.57 -11.90 20.39
CA GLY A 186 -4.67 -12.83 20.05
C GLY A 186 -4.99 -12.90 18.55
N LYS A 187 -4.06 -12.50 17.70
CA LYS A 187 -4.19 -12.34 16.24
C LYS A 187 -3.14 -13.18 15.50
N ARG A 188 -3.05 -13.00 14.20
CA ARG A 188 -2.02 -13.51 13.29
C ARG A 188 -1.66 -12.48 12.24
N LEU A 189 -0.57 -12.67 11.51
CA LEU A 189 -0.38 -11.93 10.28
C LEU A 189 -1.51 -12.24 9.29
N PRO A 190 -1.96 -11.28 8.46
CA PRO A 190 -2.88 -11.57 7.36
C PRO A 190 -2.22 -12.49 6.34
N SER A 191 -3.00 -13.35 5.67
CA SER A 191 -2.50 -13.96 4.45
C SER A 191 -2.30 -12.89 3.37
N GLU A 192 -1.48 -13.19 2.35
CA GLU A 192 -1.29 -12.29 1.22
C GLU A 192 -2.62 -11.92 0.56
N ALA A 193 -3.49 -12.92 0.37
CA ALA A 193 -4.81 -12.72 -0.22
C ALA A 193 -5.75 -11.88 0.67
N GLU A 194 -5.71 -12.06 1.99
CA GLU A 194 -6.47 -11.24 2.92
C GLU A 194 -6.01 -9.79 2.88
N TRP A 195 -4.69 -9.57 2.88
CA TRP A 195 -4.11 -8.23 2.79
C TRP A 195 -4.55 -7.54 1.49
N GLU A 196 -4.40 -8.22 0.34
CA GLU A 196 -4.75 -7.64 -0.96
C GLU A 196 -6.25 -7.35 -1.09
N LYS A 197 -7.14 -8.25 -0.61
CA LYS A 197 -8.57 -7.98 -0.56
C LYS A 197 -8.90 -6.78 0.31
N ALA A 198 -8.29 -6.66 1.48
CA ALA A 198 -8.49 -5.53 2.37
C ALA A 198 -8.04 -4.20 1.74
N ALA A 199 -6.99 -4.24 0.92
CA ALA A 199 -6.46 -3.08 0.21
C ALA A 199 -7.35 -2.65 -0.96
N ARG A 200 -7.66 -3.56 -1.92
CA ARG A 200 -8.24 -3.19 -3.22
C ARG A 200 -9.73 -3.48 -3.36
N GLY A 201 -10.36 -4.09 -2.35
CA GLY A 201 -11.76 -4.48 -2.41
C GLY A 201 -12.04 -5.63 -3.37
N SER A 202 -13.34 -5.89 -3.60
CA SER A 202 -13.81 -6.89 -4.57
C SER A 202 -13.62 -6.45 -6.02
N GLU A 203 -13.64 -5.14 -6.27
CA GLU A 203 -13.57 -4.54 -7.60
C GLU A 203 -12.16 -4.59 -8.21
N GLY A 204 -11.13 -4.91 -7.42
CA GLY A 204 -9.77 -5.04 -7.88
C GLY A 204 -9.11 -3.70 -8.23
N PHE A 205 -9.30 -2.68 -7.40
CA PHE A 205 -8.70 -1.36 -7.61
C PHE A 205 -7.17 -1.42 -7.67
N ILE A 206 -6.57 -0.51 -8.45
CA ILE A 206 -5.12 -0.37 -8.57
C ILE A 206 -4.51 0.09 -7.25
N TYR A 207 -5.12 1.10 -6.61
CA TYR A 207 -4.76 1.61 -5.29
C TYR A 207 -5.94 1.43 -4.33
N PRO A 208 -5.72 1.51 -3.01
CA PRO A 208 -6.81 1.34 -2.05
C PRO A 208 -8.01 2.28 -2.29
N TRP A 209 -7.77 3.51 -2.68
CA TRP A 209 -8.78 4.54 -2.96
C TRP A 209 -9.40 4.49 -4.38
N GLY A 210 -8.99 3.54 -5.23
CA GLY A 210 -9.49 3.40 -6.60
C GLY A 210 -8.40 3.36 -7.66
N ASN A 211 -8.72 3.84 -8.88
CA ASN A 211 -7.83 3.74 -10.04
C ASN A 211 -7.17 5.07 -10.43
N ILE A 212 -7.30 6.10 -9.61
CA ILE A 212 -6.63 7.39 -9.85
C ILE A 212 -5.21 7.37 -9.29
N GLU A 213 -4.31 8.06 -9.98
CA GLU A 213 -2.91 8.20 -9.54
C GLU A 213 -2.80 8.77 -8.12
N PRO A 214 -1.81 8.33 -7.33
CA PRO A 214 -1.59 8.83 -5.99
C PRO A 214 -1.33 10.33 -5.96
N GLY A 215 -1.95 11.00 -5.00
CA GLY A 215 -1.64 12.40 -4.65
C GLY A 215 -1.21 12.50 -3.19
N THR A 216 -0.72 13.65 -2.79
CA THR A 216 -0.18 13.93 -1.44
C THR A 216 -1.19 13.75 -0.29
N LEU A 217 -2.48 13.59 -0.60
CA LEU A 217 -3.54 13.34 0.37
C LEU A 217 -3.88 11.85 0.52
N HIS A 218 -3.35 11.00 -0.35
CA HIS A 218 -3.71 9.58 -0.40
C HIS A 218 -2.74 8.69 0.37
N ALA A 219 -1.44 9.00 0.35
CA ALA A 219 -0.41 8.14 0.93
C ALA A 219 0.90 8.90 1.17
N ASN A 220 1.76 8.33 2.00
CA ASN A 220 3.16 8.71 2.14
C ASN A 220 4.02 7.81 1.23
N TYR A 221 4.53 8.36 0.13
CA TYR A 221 5.31 7.65 -0.90
C TYR A 221 6.33 8.59 -1.54
N ASP A 222 7.23 8.08 -2.36
CA ASP A 222 8.21 8.82 -3.18
C ASP A 222 8.98 9.90 -2.40
N LEU A 223 9.30 9.61 -1.12
CA LEU A 223 9.97 10.52 -0.20
C LEU A 223 9.24 11.86 0.02
N LEU A 224 7.93 11.96 -0.23
CA LEU A 224 7.15 13.19 -0.05
C LEU A 224 7.31 13.82 1.34
N VAL A 225 7.42 12.97 2.38
CA VAL A 225 7.68 13.39 3.76
C VAL A 225 9.12 13.12 4.16
N GLY A 226 9.79 12.19 3.47
CA GLY A 226 11.18 11.81 3.72
C GLY A 226 11.41 10.79 4.82
N ASP A 227 10.36 10.30 5.49
CA ASP A 227 10.37 9.26 6.52
C ASP A 227 8.93 8.76 6.76
N THR A 228 8.70 7.83 7.69
CA THR A 228 7.37 7.38 8.10
C THR A 228 6.49 8.53 8.60
N THR A 229 5.17 8.38 8.52
CA THR A 229 4.17 9.27 9.13
C THR A 229 3.42 8.54 10.24
N GLU A 230 2.72 9.29 11.07
CA GLU A 230 1.75 8.74 12.00
C GLU A 230 0.73 7.90 11.25
N THR A 231 0.37 6.72 11.78
CA THR A 231 -0.58 5.82 11.13
C THR A 231 -1.95 6.48 11.01
N GLY A 232 -2.63 6.26 9.89
CA GLY A 232 -3.94 6.86 9.63
C GLY A 232 -3.91 8.33 9.19
N SER A 233 -2.74 8.89 8.89
CA SER A 233 -2.61 10.29 8.45
C SER A 233 -3.26 10.61 7.11
N TYR A 234 -3.61 9.59 6.33
CA TYR A 234 -4.13 9.74 4.96
C TYR A 234 -5.55 9.17 4.80
N PRO A 235 -6.58 9.79 5.39
CA PRO A 235 -7.95 9.26 5.32
C PRO A 235 -8.53 9.23 3.90
N ALA A 236 -8.03 10.05 2.96
CA ALA A 236 -8.41 9.98 1.55
C ALA A 236 -7.80 8.77 0.82
N GLY A 237 -6.84 8.10 1.44
CA GLY A 237 -6.22 6.86 0.98
C GLY A 237 -6.92 5.59 1.48
N ALA A 238 -8.06 5.72 2.14
CA ALA A 238 -8.80 4.58 2.69
C ALA A 238 -9.21 3.58 1.61
N SER A 239 -9.10 2.30 1.94
CA SER A 239 -9.61 1.21 1.12
C SER A 239 -11.15 1.16 1.13
N PRO A 240 -11.81 0.38 0.26
CA PRO A 240 -13.26 0.21 0.28
C PRO A 240 -13.82 -0.28 1.63
N TYR A 241 -12.99 -0.89 2.45
CA TYR A 241 -13.35 -1.37 3.79
C TYR A 241 -12.94 -0.41 4.91
N GLY A 242 -12.27 0.70 4.58
CA GLY A 242 -11.79 1.69 5.54
C GLY A 242 -10.42 1.41 6.14
N ALA A 243 -9.65 0.46 5.58
CA ALA A 243 -8.25 0.26 5.95
C ALA A 243 -7.40 1.44 5.43
N LEU A 244 -6.50 1.92 6.25
CA LEU A 244 -5.62 3.06 6.00
C LEU A 244 -4.18 2.57 5.81
N ASP A 245 -3.37 3.36 5.14
CA ASP A 245 -1.95 3.11 4.89
C ASP A 245 -1.67 1.77 4.16
N MET A 246 -2.68 1.26 3.40
CA MET A 246 -2.51 0.06 2.56
C MET A 246 -1.66 0.33 1.31
N ALA A 247 -1.15 1.54 1.14
CA ALA A 247 -0.25 1.96 0.07
C ALA A 247 0.73 3.01 0.61
N GLY A 248 2.01 2.75 0.55
CA GLY A 248 3.05 3.63 1.09
C GLY A 248 3.21 3.49 2.62
N ASN A 249 3.74 4.50 3.25
CA ASN A 249 4.20 4.55 4.62
C ASN A 249 5.24 3.46 4.92
N VAL A 250 4.86 2.25 5.31
CA VAL A 250 5.79 1.12 5.42
C VAL A 250 5.28 -0.12 4.68
N MET A 251 6.17 -0.92 4.11
CA MET A 251 5.82 -2.27 3.66
C MET A 251 5.33 -3.09 4.84
N GLU A 252 4.47 -4.07 4.57
CA GLU A 252 3.85 -4.88 5.61
C GLU A 252 4.11 -6.37 5.40
N TRP A 253 4.63 -7.03 6.43
CA TRP A 253 4.76 -8.48 6.46
C TRP A 253 3.39 -9.16 6.39
N VAL A 254 3.28 -10.17 5.52
CA VAL A 254 2.15 -11.10 5.50
C VAL A 254 2.59 -12.52 5.85
N LEU A 255 1.62 -13.41 6.04
CA LEU A 255 1.88 -14.78 6.53
C LEU A 255 2.63 -15.64 5.53
N ASP A 256 2.39 -15.44 4.23
CA ASP A 256 2.72 -16.37 3.17
C ASP A 256 4.22 -16.44 2.85
N TRP A 257 4.67 -17.63 2.47
CA TRP A 257 5.91 -17.75 1.72
C TRP A 257 5.72 -17.26 0.30
N TYR A 258 6.74 -16.63 -0.26
CA TYR A 258 6.73 -16.22 -1.65
C TYR A 258 6.67 -17.42 -2.59
N GLY A 259 5.76 -17.38 -3.55
CA GLY A 259 5.63 -18.28 -4.66
C GLY A 259 4.92 -17.63 -5.85
N GLU A 260 5.11 -18.19 -7.04
CA GLU A 260 4.40 -17.74 -8.22
C GLU A 260 2.90 -18.06 -8.11
N TYR A 261 2.05 -17.19 -8.63
CA TYR A 261 0.63 -17.49 -8.75
C TYR A 261 0.43 -18.64 -9.75
N THR A 262 -0.40 -19.59 -9.38
CA THR A 262 -0.68 -20.73 -10.26
C THR A 262 -1.65 -20.31 -11.38
N THR A 263 -1.43 -20.86 -12.58
CA THR A 263 -2.31 -20.64 -13.73
C THR A 263 -3.58 -21.49 -13.68
N SER A 264 -3.98 -21.97 -12.51
CA SER A 264 -5.21 -22.76 -12.37
C SER A 264 -6.43 -21.97 -12.85
N PRO A 265 -7.25 -22.50 -13.74
CA PRO A 265 -8.49 -21.85 -14.15
C PRO A 265 -9.57 -21.92 -13.08
N TYR A 266 -9.32 -22.61 -11.98
CA TYR A 266 -10.26 -22.78 -10.89
C TYR A 266 -10.04 -21.74 -9.81
N LYS A 267 -11.14 -21.28 -9.25
CA LYS A 267 -11.18 -20.40 -8.10
C LYS A 267 -10.42 -21.01 -6.91
N THR A 268 -9.57 -20.20 -6.30
CA THR A 268 -8.83 -20.59 -5.11
C THR A 268 -9.56 -20.16 -3.85
N TYR A 269 -9.58 -21.02 -2.84
CA TYR A 269 -10.27 -20.76 -1.56
C TYR A 269 -9.24 -20.60 -0.44
N ASP A 270 -9.32 -19.51 0.31
CA ASP A 270 -8.45 -19.18 1.45
C ASP A 270 -6.98 -19.60 1.24
N PRO A 271 -6.31 -19.12 0.16
CA PRO A 271 -4.95 -19.53 -0.13
C PRO A 271 -4.00 -19.03 0.97
N SER A 272 -3.01 -19.85 1.29
CA SER A 272 -1.96 -19.55 2.28
C SER A 272 -0.55 -19.58 1.67
N GLY A 273 -0.47 -19.54 0.35
CA GLY A 273 0.80 -19.66 -0.36
C GLY A 273 1.44 -21.07 -0.25
N PRO A 274 2.70 -21.21 -0.65
CA PRO A 274 3.47 -22.46 -0.50
C PRO A 274 3.68 -22.85 0.97
N GLU A 275 3.78 -24.14 1.27
CA GLU A 275 4.03 -24.63 2.64
C GLU A 275 5.41 -24.20 3.18
N ASN A 276 6.38 -23.99 2.28
CA ASN A 276 7.73 -23.57 2.63
C ASN A 276 8.34 -22.70 1.52
N GLY A 277 9.38 -21.97 1.85
CA GLY A 277 10.06 -21.08 0.92
C GLY A 277 11.31 -20.45 1.53
N ALA A 278 12.05 -19.70 0.73
CA ALA A 278 13.22 -18.94 1.17
C ALA A 278 12.89 -17.51 1.60
N HIS A 279 11.78 -16.94 1.10
CA HIS A 279 11.39 -15.56 1.31
C HIS A 279 9.93 -15.48 1.74
N ARG A 280 9.63 -14.51 2.59
CA ARG A 280 8.27 -14.09 2.94
C ARG A 280 7.84 -12.91 2.09
N ILE A 281 6.55 -12.71 1.97
CA ILE A 281 5.99 -11.61 1.21
C ILE A 281 5.84 -10.39 2.13
N ALA A 282 6.13 -9.21 1.57
CA ALA A 282 5.75 -7.92 2.10
C ALA A 282 4.90 -7.18 1.05
N ARG A 283 3.97 -6.33 1.49
CA ARG A 283 2.95 -5.69 0.65
C ARG A 283 2.88 -4.19 0.89
N GLY A 284 2.23 -3.46 -0.01
CA GLY A 284 1.87 -2.06 0.16
C GLY A 284 2.90 -1.05 -0.33
N GLY A 285 4.16 -1.44 -0.46
CA GLY A 285 5.25 -0.49 -0.69
C GLY A 285 5.50 0.41 0.52
N SER A 286 6.40 1.37 0.39
CA SER A 286 6.79 2.24 1.51
C SER A 286 6.90 3.70 1.10
N TYR A 287 7.22 4.57 2.05
CA TYR A 287 7.49 5.99 1.81
C TYR A 287 8.66 6.23 0.83
N LEU A 288 9.49 5.21 0.56
CA LEU A 288 10.60 5.28 -0.39
C LEU A 288 10.17 5.04 -1.84
N PHE A 289 9.01 4.43 -2.09
CA PHE A 289 8.67 3.86 -3.37
C PHE A 289 7.81 4.78 -4.22
N SER A 290 7.99 4.67 -5.55
CA SER A 290 7.22 5.42 -6.55
C SER A 290 5.76 4.94 -6.62
N PRO A 291 4.85 5.71 -7.25
CA PRO A 291 3.45 5.32 -7.46
C PRO A 291 3.26 3.90 -7.99
N PHE A 292 4.08 3.49 -8.94
CA PHE A 292 3.99 2.14 -9.53
C PHE A 292 4.23 1.03 -8.50
N LEU A 293 5.06 1.28 -7.48
CA LEU A 293 5.48 0.31 -6.48
C LEU A 293 4.63 0.31 -5.19
N ILE A 294 3.59 1.16 -5.10
CA ILE A 294 2.63 1.17 -3.99
C ILE A 294 1.23 0.69 -4.41
N ARG A 295 1.12 0.04 -5.57
CA ARG A 295 -0.14 -0.56 -6.05
C ARG A 295 -0.58 -1.70 -5.13
N SER A 296 -1.89 -1.89 -5.00
CA SER A 296 -2.45 -2.94 -4.13
C SER A 296 -2.02 -4.36 -4.53
N ALA A 297 -1.72 -4.61 -5.80
CA ALA A 297 -1.27 -5.91 -6.30
C ALA A 297 0.25 -6.11 -6.23
N GLU A 298 1.03 -5.06 -5.96
CA GLU A 298 2.50 -5.12 -5.92
C GLU A 298 2.99 -6.10 -4.85
N ARG A 299 3.99 -6.90 -5.19
CA ARG A 299 4.52 -7.97 -4.35
C ARG A 299 6.01 -7.80 -4.09
N TYR A 300 6.40 -7.76 -2.83
CA TYR A 300 7.80 -7.79 -2.40
C TYR A 300 8.09 -9.14 -1.75
N TRP A 301 9.29 -9.67 -1.98
CA TRP A 301 9.73 -10.89 -1.31
C TRP A 301 11.07 -10.66 -0.63
N VAL A 302 11.10 -10.98 0.65
CA VAL A 302 12.17 -10.60 1.57
C VAL A 302 12.53 -11.79 2.46
N SER A 303 13.81 -11.89 2.83
CA SER A 303 14.22 -12.87 3.83
C SER A 303 13.43 -12.69 5.13
N PRO A 304 12.89 -13.76 5.75
CA PRO A 304 12.13 -13.65 7.01
C PRO A 304 12.95 -13.07 8.18
N TYR A 305 14.26 -13.00 8.04
CA TYR A 305 15.17 -12.41 9.01
C TYR A 305 15.51 -10.94 8.72
N TYR A 306 15.05 -10.40 7.62
CA TYR A 306 15.28 -9.00 7.27
C TYR A 306 14.43 -8.07 8.12
N ALA A 307 14.95 -6.87 8.40
CA ALA A 307 14.24 -5.81 9.11
C ALA A 307 14.88 -4.48 8.70
N ASP A 308 14.07 -3.51 8.31
CA ASP A 308 14.53 -2.21 7.87
C ASP A 308 13.60 -1.08 8.34
N ASP A 309 13.98 0.17 8.07
CA ASP A 309 13.27 1.38 8.48
C ASP A 309 11.97 1.65 7.71
N ASP A 310 11.69 0.87 6.69
CA ASP A 310 10.51 0.98 5.84
C ASP A 310 9.64 -0.30 5.83
N LEU A 311 9.83 -1.18 6.82
CA LEU A 311 9.16 -2.48 6.89
C LEU A 311 8.57 -2.71 8.28
N GLY A 312 7.24 -2.73 8.32
CA GLY A 312 6.39 -2.97 9.49
C GLY A 312 5.40 -4.11 9.24
N PHE A 313 4.22 -4.03 9.82
CA PHE A 313 3.16 -5.04 9.68
C PHE A 313 1.84 -4.56 10.28
N ARG A 314 0.75 -5.24 9.90
CA ARG A 314 -0.55 -5.25 10.60
C ARG A 314 -0.99 -6.66 10.91
N CYS A 315 -1.99 -6.83 11.78
CA CYS A 315 -2.51 -8.14 12.15
C CYS A 315 -3.94 -8.37 11.64
N ALA A 316 -4.31 -9.64 11.57
CA ALA A 316 -5.66 -10.09 11.24
C ALA A 316 -6.08 -11.24 12.17
N PHE A 317 -7.36 -11.55 12.21
CA PHE A 317 -7.87 -12.81 12.76
C PHE A 317 -9.11 -13.30 12.01
N SER A 318 -9.33 -14.61 12.02
CA SER A 318 -10.46 -15.22 11.31
C SER A 318 -11.77 -14.88 12.02
N ALA A 319 -12.78 -14.41 11.28
CA ALA A 319 -14.11 -14.29 11.85
C ALA A 319 -14.64 -15.72 12.09
N VAL A 320 -15.05 -16.00 13.31
CA VAL A 320 -15.76 -17.25 13.61
C VAL A 320 -17.13 -17.14 12.96
N ASP A 321 -17.53 -18.14 12.18
CA ASP A 321 -18.89 -18.22 11.62
C ASP A 321 -19.89 -18.16 12.79
N GLN A 322 -20.63 -17.04 12.89
CA GLN A 322 -21.73 -16.86 13.85
C GLN A 322 -23.01 -17.41 13.27
#